data_8c9099deb3f20c96d62fbe0cfcd2aef9
#
_entry.id   8c9099deb3f20c96d62fbe0cfcd2aef9
#
_cell.length_a   1.000
_cell.length_b   1.000
_cell.length_c   1.000
_cell.angle_alpha   90.00
_cell.angle_beta   90.00
_cell.angle_gamma   90.00
#
_symmetry.space_group_name_H-M   'P 1'
#
loop_
_entity.id
_entity.type
_entity.pdbx_description
1 polymer ?
#
loop_
_entity_poly.entity_id
_entity_poly.type
_entity_poly.pdbx_seq_one_letter_code
_entity_poly.pdbx_strand_id
1 'polypeptide(L)'
;VDDFVEDLDTSNPYSGINDFSDISKEKRFIGSIALTYKLPIKGLSYQYRMGGNVRTKNRRRFYGKSTFQGRNANGALQISGLDAKTFQVNNLIRFNRTFNRKHRVNATAGITYDVRDVENSVYAVEDFFTTSLGTDQPYLGSVITTPLTYLDSKQQVFSFLGRLNYAYANKYVLTASFRRDGVSKFSRANRYSFFPSFALAWNVSNESFLRNSDFISNLKIRAGWGQIGNHGIRPYGTISNYGISSSVQYG
;
A
#
# COMPACT_ATOMS: atom_id res chain seq x y z
N VAL A 1 -43.21 23.59 -1.53
CA VAL A 1 -41.94 22.84 -1.28
C VAL A 1 -40.78 23.57 -1.95
N ASP A 2 -41.05 24.64 -2.73
CA ASP A 2 -40.05 25.34 -3.54
C ASP A 2 -39.41 26.55 -2.83
N ASP A 3 -39.72 26.80 -1.54
CA ASP A 3 -39.26 27.98 -0.79
C ASP A 3 -37.96 27.73 0.03
N PHE A 4 -37.23 26.64 -0.20
CA PHE A 4 -35.96 26.43 0.46
C PHE A 4 -34.79 26.77 -0.45
N VAL A 5 -34.29 27.99 -0.24
CA VAL A 5 -32.92 28.43 -0.44
C VAL A 5 -32.57 29.08 -1.78
N GLU A 6 -32.53 30.36 -1.75
CA GLU A 6 -31.69 31.19 -2.63
C GLU A 6 -30.19 31.19 -2.25
N ASP A 7 -29.74 30.32 -1.34
CA ASP A 7 -28.32 30.20 -1.01
C ASP A 7 -27.66 29.30 -2.03
N LEU A 8 -26.92 29.89 -2.95
CA LEU A 8 -26.30 29.25 -4.12
C LEU A 8 -25.28 28.14 -3.74
N ASP A 9 -24.90 28.05 -2.47
CA ASP A 9 -23.82 27.14 -2.00
C ASP A 9 -24.31 25.89 -1.28
N THR A 10 -25.62 25.73 -1.03
CA THR A 10 -26.15 24.58 -0.31
C THR A 10 -27.09 23.72 -1.16
N SER A 11 -26.88 22.41 -1.14
CA SER A 11 -27.80 21.44 -1.73
C SER A 11 -29.04 21.26 -0.84
N ASN A 12 -30.23 21.29 -1.41
CA ASN A 12 -31.39 20.80 -0.71
C ASN A 12 -31.22 19.33 -0.34
N PRO A 13 -31.37 18.91 0.93
CA PRO A 13 -31.27 17.51 1.34
C PRO A 13 -32.17 16.56 0.54
N TYR A 14 -33.34 17.03 0.11
CA TYR A 14 -34.28 16.26 -0.71
C TYR A 14 -33.70 15.91 -2.08
N SER A 15 -32.99 16.84 -2.73
CA SER A 15 -32.33 16.59 -4.01
C SER A 15 -31.16 15.61 -3.87
N GLY A 16 -30.46 15.68 -2.74
CA GLY A 16 -29.39 14.72 -2.42
C GLY A 16 -29.85 13.27 -2.25
N ILE A 17 -31.16 13.10 -1.89
CA ILE A 17 -31.75 11.74 -1.73
C ILE A 17 -32.32 11.25 -3.07
N ASN A 18 -32.98 12.11 -3.84
CA ASN A 18 -33.77 11.69 -4.99
C ASN A 18 -33.05 11.84 -6.34
N ASP A 19 -32.09 12.74 -6.45
CA ASP A 19 -31.44 13.08 -7.71
C ASP A 19 -29.92 12.92 -7.68
N PHE A 20 -29.42 12.18 -6.67
CA PHE A 20 -28.02 11.78 -6.53
C PHE A 20 -27.91 10.27 -6.46
N SER A 21 -26.95 9.71 -7.21
CA SER A 21 -26.66 8.28 -7.16
C SER A 21 -25.16 8.04 -7.13
N ASP A 22 -24.70 7.21 -6.19
CA ASP A 22 -23.30 6.78 -6.07
C ASP A 22 -23.25 5.26 -5.88
N ILE A 23 -23.04 4.56 -6.98
CA ILE A 23 -23.01 3.10 -7.00
C ILE A 23 -21.58 2.64 -7.14
N SER A 24 -21.09 1.90 -6.12
CA SER A 24 -19.76 1.30 -6.11
C SER A 24 -19.84 -0.21 -6.03
N LYS A 25 -19.29 -0.90 -7.02
CA LYS A 25 -19.18 -2.38 -7.06
C LYS A 25 -17.73 -2.76 -6.96
N GLU A 26 -17.38 -3.58 -5.96
CA GLU A 26 -16.02 -4.07 -5.74
C GLU A 26 -16.01 -5.60 -5.74
N LYS A 27 -15.03 -6.16 -6.45
CA LYS A 27 -14.71 -7.58 -6.41
C LYS A 27 -13.27 -7.72 -5.95
N ARG A 28 -13.02 -8.62 -5.00
CA ARG A 28 -11.69 -8.84 -4.47
C ARG A 28 -11.42 -10.33 -4.26
N PHE A 29 -10.29 -10.79 -4.76
CA PHE A 29 -9.78 -12.13 -4.53
C PHE A 29 -8.41 -12.05 -3.87
N ILE A 30 -8.23 -12.78 -2.76
CA ILE A 30 -6.96 -12.87 -2.04
C ILE A 30 -6.65 -14.34 -1.83
N GLY A 31 -5.43 -14.73 -2.18
CA GLY A 31 -4.95 -16.09 -1.98
C GLY A 31 -3.48 -16.13 -1.59
N SER A 32 -3.09 -17.11 -0.78
CA SER A 32 -1.69 -17.36 -0.45
C SER A 32 -1.41 -18.83 -0.19
N ILE A 33 -0.19 -19.24 -0.52
CA ILE A 33 0.35 -20.57 -0.25
C ILE A 33 1.66 -20.39 0.53
N ALA A 34 1.84 -21.16 1.59
CA ALA A 34 3.08 -21.18 2.36
C ALA A 34 3.53 -22.64 2.53
N LEU A 35 4.75 -22.92 2.11
CA LEU A 35 5.39 -24.21 2.25
C LEU A 35 6.61 -24.06 3.14
N THR A 36 6.78 -24.96 4.10
CA THR A 36 7.95 -25.01 4.95
C THR A 36 8.56 -26.39 4.88
N TYR A 37 9.79 -26.48 4.40
CA TYR A 37 10.56 -27.71 4.32
C TYR A 37 11.66 -27.70 5.38
N LYS A 38 11.65 -28.68 6.28
CA LYS A 38 12.72 -28.88 7.24
C LYS A 38 13.85 -29.62 6.57
N LEU A 39 15.02 -28.99 6.48
CA LEU A 39 16.21 -29.59 5.91
C LEU A 39 16.82 -30.66 6.86
N PRO A 40 17.62 -31.60 6.36
CA PRO A 40 18.25 -32.62 7.18
C PRO A 40 19.26 -32.07 8.18
N ILE A 41 19.58 -30.78 8.12
CA ILE A 41 20.42 -30.06 9.07
C ILE A 41 19.57 -29.57 10.25
N LYS A 42 19.93 -29.99 11.46
CA LYS A 42 19.17 -29.67 12.68
C LYS A 42 19.03 -28.17 12.90
N GLY A 43 17.78 -27.69 12.91
CA GLY A 43 17.46 -26.28 13.09
C GLY A 43 17.34 -25.49 11.79
N LEU A 44 17.63 -26.08 10.62
CA LEU A 44 17.56 -25.40 9.33
C LEU A 44 16.24 -25.73 8.61
N SER A 45 15.59 -24.70 8.07
CA SER A 45 14.37 -24.84 7.27
C SER A 45 14.37 -23.86 6.11
N TYR A 46 13.75 -24.27 5.02
CA TYR A 46 13.45 -23.41 3.87
C TYR A 46 11.95 -23.09 3.89
N GLN A 47 11.61 -21.84 3.71
CA GLN A 47 10.23 -21.37 3.61
C GLN A 47 10.02 -20.71 2.27
N TYR A 48 9.07 -21.22 1.50
CA TYR A 48 8.51 -20.60 0.32
C TYR A 48 7.13 -20.05 0.67
N ARG A 49 6.87 -18.79 0.34
CA ARG A 49 5.54 -18.18 0.43
C ARG A 49 5.26 -17.42 -0.84
N MET A 50 4.08 -17.65 -1.40
CA MET A 50 3.55 -16.93 -2.54
C MET A 50 2.15 -16.43 -2.18
N GLY A 51 1.83 -15.21 -2.55
CA GLY A 51 0.50 -14.65 -2.32
C GLY A 51 0.14 -13.65 -3.40
N GLY A 52 -1.15 -13.46 -3.60
CA GLY A 52 -1.70 -12.51 -4.55
C GLY A 52 -3.01 -11.92 -4.07
N ASN A 53 -3.30 -10.74 -4.58
CA ASN A 53 -4.55 -10.02 -4.38
C ASN A 53 -4.93 -9.34 -5.69
N VAL A 54 -6.12 -9.63 -6.16
CA VAL A 54 -6.74 -8.98 -7.33
C VAL A 54 -7.97 -8.24 -6.85
N ARG A 55 -8.06 -6.97 -7.21
CA ARG A 55 -9.15 -6.08 -6.82
C ARG A 55 -9.62 -5.30 -8.02
N THR A 56 -10.88 -5.41 -8.35
CA THR A 56 -11.56 -4.60 -9.37
C THR A 56 -12.66 -3.81 -8.70
N LYS A 57 -12.67 -2.50 -8.92
CA LYS A 57 -13.69 -1.59 -8.39
C LYS A 57 -14.20 -0.70 -9.52
N ASN A 58 -15.52 -0.69 -9.70
CA ASN A 58 -16.22 0.19 -10.62
C ASN A 58 -17.17 1.08 -9.82
N ARG A 59 -17.09 2.41 -10.01
CA ARG A 59 -17.93 3.39 -9.35
C ARG A 59 -18.57 4.28 -10.40
N ARG A 60 -19.88 4.45 -10.27
CA ARG A 60 -20.67 5.39 -11.06
C ARG A 60 -21.31 6.39 -10.13
N ARG A 61 -21.04 7.66 -10.35
CA ARG A 61 -21.57 8.75 -9.55
C ARG A 61 -22.32 9.70 -10.48
N PHE A 62 -23.59 9.92 -10.19
CA PHE A 62 -24.45 10.80 -10.95
C PHE A 62 -25.02 11.90 -10.07
N TYR A 63 -24.96 13.10 -10.56
CA TYR A 63 -25.58 14.28 -9.97
C TYR A 63 -26.65 14.78 -10.92
N GLY A 64 -27.91 14.63 -10.54
CA GLY A 64 -29.04 15.16 -11.32
C GLY A 64 -29.16 16.65 -11.23
N LYS A 65 -30.04 17.24 -12.07
CA LYS A 65 -30.18 18.69 -12.26
C LYS A 65 -30.64 19.46 -11.01
N SER A 66 -31.26 18.79 -10.05
CA SER A 66 -31.70 19.41 -8.80
C SER A 66 -30.62 19.46 -7.73
N THR A 67 -29.51 18.77 -7.93
CA THR A 67 -28.36 18.82 -7.01
C THR A 67 -27.51 20.06 -7.28
N PHE A 68 -26.76 20.54 -6.27
CA PHE A 68 -25.85 21.66 -6.45
C PHE A 68 -24.83 21.43 -7.57
N GLN A 69 -24.17 20.25 -7.56
CA GLN A 69 -23.17 19.89 -8.57
C GLN A 69 -23.77 19.69 -9.96
N GLY A 70 -24.95 19.11 -10.04
CA GLY A 70 -25.60 18.83 -11.31
C GLY A 70 -26.36 20.00 -11.91
N ARG A 71 -26.72 21.03 -11.13
CA ARG A 71 -27.45 22.21 -11.60
C ARG A 71 -26.67 22.98 -12.67
N ASN A 72 -25.43 23.33 -12.38
CA ASN A 72 -24.55 24.06 -13.27
C ASN A 72 -24.10 23.24 -14.49
N ALA A 73 -24.00 21.94 -14.31
CA ALA A 73 -23.60 20.99 -15.33
C ALA A 73 -24.77 20.41 -16.15
N ASN A 74 -26.00 20.83 -15.87
CA ASN A 74 -27.23 20.27 -16.46
C ASN A 74 -27.28 18.72 -16.34
N GLY A 75 -26.84 18.20 -15.17
CA GLY A 75 -26.58 16.80 -14.90
C GLY A 75 -25.12 16.41 -15.16
N ALA A 76 -24.51 15.66 -14.22
CA ALA A 76 -23.12 15.23 -14.32
C ALA A 76 -22.97 13.76 -13.95
N LEU A 77 -22.25 12.99 -14.78
CA LEU A 77 -21.94 11.59 -14.54
C LEU A 77 -20.42 11.40 -14.54
N GLN A 78 -19.91 10.78 -13.49
CA GLN A 78 -18.54 10.31 -13.42
C GLN A 78 -18.50 8.78 -13.26
N ILE A 79 -17.74 8.12 -14.13
CA ILE A 79 -17.45 6.69 -14.07
C ILE A 79 -15.97 6.55 -13.74
N SER A 80 -15.64 5.77 -12.72
CA SER A 80 -14.26 5.48 -12.37
C SER A 80 -14.06 3.99 -12.17
N GLY A 81 -12.91 3.49 -12.66
CA GLY A 81 -12.45 2.12 -12.53
C GLY A 81 -11.14 2.04 -11.77
N LEU A 82 -10.95 0.97 -11.04
CA LEU A 82 -9.69 0.60 -10.41
C LEU A 82 -9.48 -0.90 -10.61
N ASP A 83 -8.42 -1.27 -11.30
CA ASP A 83 -7.90 -2.63 -11.37
C ASP A 83 -6.54 -2.68 -10.69
N ALA A 84 -6.46 -3.40 -9.57
CA ALA A 84 -5.24 -3.52 -8.80
C ALA A 84 -4.86 -4.99 -8.63
N LYS A 85 -3.64 -5.33 -9.03
CA LYS A 85 -3.06 -6.66 -8.90
C LYS A 85 -1.79 -6.56 -8.07
N THR A 86 -1.70 -7.34 -7.01
CA THR A 86 -0.48 -7.47 -6.23
C THR A 86 -0.06 -8.92 -6.19
N PHE A 87 1.23 -9.17 -6.31
CA PHE A 87 1.82 -10.49 -6.25
C PHE A 87 3.10 -10.42 -5.44
N GLN A 88 3.29 -11.37 -4.53
CA GLN A 88 4.45 -11.44 -3.66
C GLN A 88 4.98 -12.86 -3.60
N VAL A 89 6.30 -12.99 -3.69
CA VAL A 89 7.03 -14.26 -3.47
C VAL A 89 8.14 -14.03 -2.48
N ASN A 90 8.22 -14.90 -1.48
CA ASN A 90 9.27 -14.90 -0.47
C ASN A 90 9.95 -16.26 -0.44
N ASN A 91 11.28 -16.27 -0.54
CA ASN A 91 12.12 -17.42 -0.38
C ASN A 91 13.06 -17.17 0.79
N LEU A 92 12.88 -17.90 1.87
CA LEU A 92 13.59 -17.68 3.13
C LEU A 92 14.27 -18.96 3.61
N ILE A 93 15.51 -18.84 4.01
CA ILE A 93 16.22 -19.85 4.78
C ILE A 93 16.22 -19.39 6.23
N ARG A 94 15.82 -20.27 7.13
CA ARG A 94 15.76 -20.01 8.56
C ARG A 94 16.58 -21.04 9.31
N PHE A 95 17.42 -20.57 10.22
CA PHE A 95 18.18 -21.37 11.15
C PHE A 95 17.79 -21.02 12.57
N ASN A 96 17.35 -22.00 13.34
CA ASN A 96 16.95 -21.81 14.74
C ASN A 96 17.53 -22.95 15.57
N ARG A 97 18.52 -22.63 16.41
CA ARG A 97 19.18 -23.64 17.24
C ARG A 97 19.69 -23.06 18.54
N THR A 98 19.61 -23.86 19.60
CA THR A 98 20.23 -23.56 20.88
C THR A 98 21.42 -24.50 21.08
N PHE A 99 22.60 -23.93 21.36
CA PHE A 99 23.83 -24.66 21.64
C PHE A 99 24.15 -24.52 23.13
N ASN A 100 24.65 -25.60 23.73
CA ASN A 100 25.09 -25.64 25.13
C ASN A 100 24.08 -25.03 26.11
N ARG A 101 22.76 -25.10 25.82
CA ARG A 101 21.65 -24.52 26.60
C ARG A 101 21.75 -23.01 26.87
N LYS A 102 22.83 -22.34 26.44
CA LYS A 102 23.11 -20.92 26.71
C LYS A 102 23.07 -20.04 25.45
N HIS A 103 23.41 -20.59 24.29
CA HIS A 103 23.56 -19.85 23.05
C HIS A 103 22.36 -20.12 22.14
N ARG A 104 21.44 -19.19 22.04
CA ARG A 104 20.31 -19.29 21.12
C ARG A 104 20.57 -18.44 19.89
N VAL A 105 20.57 -19.07 18.73
CA VAL A 105 20.79 -18.45 17.42
C VAL A 105 19.52 -18.59 16.61
N ASN A 106 18.96 -17.48 16.15
CA ASN A 106 17.91 -17.43 15.13
C ASN A 106 18.43 -16.57 13.98
N ALA A 107 18.68 -17.18 12.85
CA ALA A 107 19.08 -16.49 11.64
C ALA A 107 18.03 -16.69 10.54
N THR A 108 17.80 -15.64 9.76
CA THR A 108 16.95 -15.68 8.56
C THR A 108 17.68 -14.96 7.45
N ALA A 109 17.75 -15.57 6.29
CA ALA A 109 18.24 -14.93 5.07
C ALA A 109 17.31 -15.28 3.92
N GLY A 110 17.18 -14.38 2.94
CA GLY A 110 16.36 -14.69 1.79
C GLY A 110 16.17 -13.55 0.81
N ILE A 111 15.32 -13.85 -0.15
CA ILE A 111 14.90 -12.93 -1.20
C ILE A 111 13.39 -12.77 -1.20
N THR A 112 12.94 -11.57 -1.50
CA THR A 112 11.53 -11.27 -1.73
C THR A 112 11.35 -10.55 -3.06
N TYR A 113 10.25 -10.84 -3.71
CA TYR A 113 9.85 -10.18 -4.95
C TYR A 113 8.40 -9.77 -4.83
N ASP A 114 8.15 -8.48 -4.96
CA ASP A 114 6.84 -7.86 -4.85
C ASP A 114 6.51 -7.13 -6.15
N VAL A 115 5.33 -7.38 -6.69
CA VAL A 115 4.77 -6.66 -7.85
C VAL A 115 3.46 -6.04 -7.44
N ARG A 116 3.31 -4.78 -7.77
CA ARG A 116 2.03 -4.07 -7.69
C ARG A 116 1.76 -3.42 -9.03
N ASP A 117 0.64 -3.77 -9.62
CA ASP A 117 0.13 -3.25 -10.88
C ASP A 117 -1.23 -2.63 -10.61
N VAL A 118 -1.39 -1.36 -10.94
CA VAL A 118 -2.62 -0.60 -10.67
C VAL A 118 -2.96 0.21 -11.91
N GLU A 119 -4.13 -0.04 -12.45
CA GLU A 119 -4.76 0.75 -13.49
C GLU A 119 -5.94 1.49 -12.89
N ASN A 120 -5.98 2.80 -13.08
CA ASN A 120 -7.14 3.62 -12.78
C ASN A 120 -7.70 4.15 -14.08
N SER A 121 -9.03 4.12 -14.21
CA SER A 121 -9.72 4.74 -15.33
C SER A 121 -10.74 5.76 -14.82
N VAL A 122 -10.93 6.81 -15.59
CA VAL A 122 -11.93 7.84 -15.31
C VAL A 122 -12.56 8.32 -16.62
N TYR A 123 -13.86 8.53 -16.58
CA TYR A 123 -14.67 9.15 -17.64
C TYR A 123 -15.69 10.04 -16.99
N ALA A 124 -15.86 11.26 -17.49
CA ALA A 124 -16.89 12.16 -17.00
C ALA A 124 -17.60 12.89 -18.15
N VAL A 125 -18.90 13.02 -18.01
CA VAL A 125 -19.78 13.62 -18.99
C VAL A 125 -20.85 14.44 -18.28
N GLU A 126 -21.24 15.54 -18.90
CA GLU A 126 -22.22 16.51 -18.43
C GLU A 126 -23.25 16.83 -19.52
N ASP A 127 -24.22 17.72 -19.19
CA ASP A 127 -25.25 18.21 -20.08
C ASP A 127 -26.17 17.10 -20.60
N PHE A 128 -26.95 16.53 -19.70
CA PHE A 128 -27.91 15.48 -20.00
C PHE A 128 -29.22 16.06 -20.46
N PHE A 129 -29.75 15.63 -21.61
CA PHE A 129 -31.09 15.94 -22.07
C PHE A 129 -32.13 15.50 -21.02
N THR A 130 -31.98 14.27 -20.51
CA THR A 130 -32.82 13.74 -19.42
C THR A 130 -31.95 13.10 -18.34
N THR A 131 -32.37 13.29 -17.08
CA THR A 131 -31.69 12.70 -15.90
C THR A 131 -32.42 11.47 -15.36
N SER A 132 -33.54 11.08 -15.97
CA SER A 132 -34.41 9.98 -15.50
C SER A 132 -33.71 8.60 -15.51
N LEU A 133 -32.68 8.40 -16.34
CA LEU A 133 -31.93 7.14 -16.47
C LEU A 133 -30.66 7.12 -15.59
N GLY A 134 -30.32 8.23 -14.94
CA GLY A 134 -29.25 8.32 -13.95
C GLY A 134 -27.90 7.79 -14.48
N THR A 135 -27.37 6.79 -13.79
CA THR A 135 -26.03 6.22 -14.07
C THR A 135 -25.95 5.25 -15.26
N ASP A 136 -27.09 4.90 -15.87
CA ASP A 136 -27.12 3.75 -16.79
C ASP A 136 -26.84 4.13 -18.24
N GLN A 137 -27.02 5.39 -18.61
CA GLN A 137 -26.94 5.86 -19.99
C GLN A 137 -25.96 7.03 -20.15
N PRO A 138 -24.62 6.78 -20.05
CA PRO A 138 -23.62 7.85 -20.13
C PRO A 138 -23.58 8.59 -21.47
N TYR A 139 -24.06 7.97 -22.55
CA TYR A 139 -24.09 8.56 -23.89
C TYR A 139 -25.17 9.67 -24.06
N LEU A 140 -26.06 9.84 -23.09
CA LEU A 140 -27.07 10.91 -23.11
C LEU A 140 -26.50 12.27 -22.68
N GLY A 141 -25.30 12.31 -22.11
CA GLY A 141 -24.59 13.55 -21.86
C GLY A 141 -23.91 14.06 -23.14
N SER A 142 -24.07 15.35 -23.45
CA SER A 142 -23.54 15.93 -24.67
C SER A 142 -22.12 16.50 -24.54
N VAL A 143 -21.68 16.80 -23.32
CA VAL A 143 -20.37 17.41 -23.04
C VAL A 143 -19.47 16.42 -22.29
N ILE A 144 -18.42 15.94 -22.95
CA ILE A 144 -17.40 15.12 -22.31
C ILE A 144 -16.42 16.04 -21.59
N THR A 145 -16.48 16.09 -20.27
CA THR A 145 -15.57 16.89 -19.43
C THR A 145 -14.25 16.17 -19.13
N THR A 146 -14.30 14.83 -19.04
CA THR A 146 -13.11 14.00 -18.93
C THR A 146 -13.24 12.84 -19.91
N PRO A 147 -12.47 12.83 -21.00
CA PRO A 147 -12.44 11.68 -21.90
C PRO A 147 -11.91 10.46 -21.15
N LEU A 148 -12.24 9.27 -21.63
CA LEU A 148 -11.78 8.04 -21.00
C LEU A 148 -10.23 8.04 -20.92
N THR A 149 -9.76 8.12 -19.71
CA THR A 149 -8.33 8.24 -19.39
C THR A 149 -7.91 7.06 -18.54
N TYR A 150 -6.76 6.48 -18.88
CA TYR A 150 -6.13 5.40 -18.11
C TYR A 150 -4.84 5.92 -17.47
N LEU A 151 -4.65 5.59 -16.20
CA LEU A 151 -3.45 5.92 -15.43
C LEU A 151 -2.87 4.64 -14.85
N ASP A 152 -1.81 4.14 -15.46
CA ASP A 152 -1.14 2.91 -15.07
C ASP A 152 0.01 3.19 -14.11
N SER A 153 0.12 2.33 -13.12
CA SER A 153 1.19 2.38 -12.14
C SER A 153 1.70 0.98 -11.86
N LYS A 154 2.86 0.65 -12.39
CA LYS A 154 3.53 -0.62 -12.11
C LYS A 154 4.75 -0.41 -11.25
N GLN A 155 4.80 -1.14 -10.13
CA GLN A 155 5.93 -1.15 -9.21
C GLN A 155 6.42 -2.58 -9.01
N GLN A 156 7.72 -2.75 -9.08
CA GLN A 156 8.41 -3.99 -8.75
C GLN A 156 9.45 -3.70 -7.68
N VAL A 157 9.50 -4.54 -6.65
CA VAL A 157 10.51 -4.46 -5.60
C VAL A 157 11.15 -5.83 -5.47
N PHE A 158 12.46 -5.86 -5.64
CA PHE A 158 13.26 -7.05 -5.40
C PHE A 158 14.19 -6.79 -4.21
N SER A 159 14.15 -7.65 -3.20
CA SER A 159 14.89 -7.42 -1.98
C SER A 159 15.70 -8.63 -1.54
N PHE A 160 16.90 -8.34 -1.06
CA PHE A 160 17.68 -9.27 -0.24
C PHE A 160 17.53 -8.88 1.22
N LEU A 161 17.34 -9.86 2.08
CA LEU A 161 17.25 -9.61 3.51
C LEU A 161 18.06 -10.63 4.32
N GLY A 162 18.57 -10.17 5.44
CA GLY A 162 19.22 -10.99 6.43
C GLY A 162 18.93 -10.48 7.84
N ARG A 163 18.72 -11.40 8.77
CA ARG A 163 18.50 -11.09 10.18
C ARG A 163 19.15 -12.14 11.04
N LEU A 164 19.89 -11.71 12.06
CA LEU A 164 20.47 -12.54 13.10
C LEU A 164 19.94 -12.07 14.46
N ASN A 165 19.39 -12.98 15.24
CA ASN A 165 19.13 -12.79 16.65
C ASN A 165 19.96 -13.80 17.41
N TYR A 166 20.83 -13.31 18.27
CA TYR A 166 21.67 -14.11 19.15
C TYR A 166 21.34 -13.78 20.59
N ALA A 167 21.04 -14.78 21.39
CA ALA A 167 20.82 -14.62 22.80
C ALA A 167 21.78 -15.52 23.61
N TYR A 168 22.48 -14.93 24.58
CA TYR A 168 23.34 -15.63 25.51
C TYR A 168 22.70 -15.74 26.89
N ALA A 169 22.51 -16.96 27.35
CA ALA A 169 21.97 -17.31 28.68
C ALA A 169 20.65 -16.59 29.02
N ASN A 170 19.86 -16.15 28.04
CA ASN A 170 18.71 -15.29 28.18
C ASN A 170 18.99 -13.92 28.84
N LYS A 171 20.25 -13.55 29.02
CA LYS A 171 20.68 -12.29 29.62
C LYS A 171 20.95 -11.22 28.57
N TYR A 172 21.76 -11.54 27.57
CA TYR A 172 22.19 -10.62 26.53
C TYR A 172 21.56 -11.03 25.21
N VAL A 173 20.95 -10.10 24.50
CA VAL A 173 20.34 -10.34 23.18
C VAL A 173 20.90 -9.33 22.20
N LEU A 174 21.52 -9.83 21.13
CA LEU A 174 21.93 -9.06 19.97
C LEU A 174 20.97 -9.33 18.83
N THR A 175 20.50 -8.29 18.17
CA THR A 175 19.79 -8.37 16.90
C THR A 175 20.56 -7.54 15.87
N ALA A 176 20.89 -8.15 14.75
CA ALA A 176 21.42 -7.45 13.58
C ALA A 176 20.55 -7.80 12.39
N SER A 177 20.20 -6.83 11.56
CA SER A 177 19.52 -7.09 10.30
C SER A 177 19.94 -6.13 9.22
N PHE A 178 19.77 -6.56 7.98
CA PHE A 178 19.91 -5.71 6.81
C PHE A 178 18.82 -6.06 5.80
N ARG A 179 18.49 -5.05 4.99
CA ARG A 179 17.67 -5.21 3.81
C ARG A 179 18.25 -4.37 2.68
N ARG A 180 18.36 -4.95 1.50
CA ARG A 180 18.74 -4.25 0.28
C ARG A 180 17.58 -4.35 -0.69
N ASP A 181 16.95 -3.22 -0.97
CA ASP A 181 15.77 -3.14 -1.82
C ASP A 181 16.13 -2.51 -3.17
N GLY A 182 15.74 -3.20 -4.24
CA GLY A 182 15.76 -2.68 -5.61
C GLY A 182 14.35 -2.32 -6.05
N VAL A 183 14.07 -1.03 -6.27
CA VAL A 183 12.72 -0.51 -6.57
C VAL A 183 12.68 0.02 -8.00
N SER A 184 11.75 -0.49 -8.82
CA SER A 184 11.64 -0.15 -10.24
C SER A 184 11.30 1.32 -10.50
N LYS A 185 10.71 2.02 -9.53
CA LYS A 185 10.35 3.45 -9.64
C LYS A 185 11.55 4.39 -9.68
N PHE A 186 12.71 3.96 -9.18
CA PHE A 186 13.92 4.77 -9.14
C PHE A 186 14.73 4.62 -10.43
N SER A 187 15.53 5.63 -10.73
CA SER A 187 16.49 5.59 -11.82
C SER A 187 17.49 4.44 -11.65
N ARG A 188 18.14 4.00 -12.71
CA ARG A 188 19.09 2.87 -12.65
C ARG A 188 20.20 3.09 -11.62
N ALA A 189 20.70 4.32 -11.47
CA ALA A 189 21.77 4.67 -10.54
C ALA A 189 21.34 4.57 -9.06
N ASN A 190 20.07 4.89 -8.75
CA ASN A 190 19.55 4.96 -7.37
C ASN A 190 18.54 3.85 -7.07
N ARG A 191 18.50 2.81 -7.90
CA ARG A 191 17.50 1.74 -7.80
C ARG A 191 17.63 0.92 -6.53
N TYR A 192 18.86 0.72 -6.05
CA TYR A 192 19.16 -0.12 -4.90
C TYR A 192 19.52 0.71 -3.69
N SER A 193 18.86 0.44 -2.57
CA SER A 193 19.13 1.05 -1.28
C SER A 193 19.38 0.00 -0.21
N PHE A 194 20.24 0.30 0.75
CA PHE A 194 20.65 -0.60 1.83
C PHE A 194 20.18 -0.07 3.18
N PHE A 195 19.55 -0.91 3.98
CA PHE A 195 18.91 -0.56 5.24
C PHE A 195 19.41 -1.48 6.35
N PRO A 196 20.50 -1.12 7.05
CA PRO A 196 21.01 -1.85 8.19
C PRO A 196 20.27 -1.49 9.48
N SER A 197 20.21 -2.44 10.43
CA SER A 197 19.76 -2.16 11.79
C SER A 197 20.45 -3.06 12.81
N PHE A 198 20.66 -2.51 14.02
CA PHE A 198 21.26 -3.20 15.14
C PHE A 198 20.48 -2.90 16.42
N ALA A 199 20.34 -3.88 17.28
CA ALA A 199 19.75 -3.69 18.61
C ALA A 199 20.43 -4.61 19.62
N LEU A 200 20.62 -4.07 20.80
CA LEU A 200 21.12 -4.79 21.98
C LEU A 200 20.04 -4.76 23.07
N ALA A 201 19.91 -5.86 23.78
CA ALA A 201 19.05 -5.92 24.94
C ALA A 201 19.76 -6.69 26.05
N TRP A 202 19.64 -6.15 27.27
CA TRP A 202 20.11 -6.75 28.50
C TRP A 202 18.94 -7.04 29.42
N ASN A 203 18.70 -8.31 29.71
CA ASN A 203 17.71 -8.75 30.68
C ASN A 203 18.37 -8.73 32.08
N VAL A 204 18.34 -7.60 32.74
CA VAL A 204 19.01 -7.35 34.03
C VAL A 204 18.42 -8.24 35.12
N SER A 205 17.12 -8.50 35.08
CA SER A 205 16.44 -9.40 36.03
C SER A 205 16.95 -10.84 36.00
N ASN A 206 17.63 -11.24 34.91
CA ASN A 206 18.24 -12.58 34.82
C ASN A 206 19.67 -12.65 35.37
N GLU A 207 20.22 -11.53 35.85
CA GLU A 207 21.51 -11.49 36.49
C GLU A 207 21.44 -12.04 37.93
N SER A 208 22.54 -12.60 38.41
CA SER A 208 22.60 -13.26 39.71
C SER A 208 22.26 -12.31 40.88
N PHE A 209 22.56 -11.03 40.75
CA PHE A 209 22.32 -10.02 41.77
C PHE A 209 20.85 -9.54 41.84
N LEU A 210 20.02 -9.77 40.81
CA LEU A 210 18.60 -9.40 40.78
C LEU A 210 17.64 -10.60 40.74
N ARG A 211 18.16 -11.77 40.49
CA ARG A 211 17.35 -12.98 40.25
C ARG A 211 16.42 -13.34 41.43
N ASN A 212 16.82 -13.01 42.65
CA ASN A 212 16.06 -13.29 43.88
C ASN A 212 15.45 -12.04 44.49
N SER A 213 15.27 -10.97 43.73
CA SER A 213 14.66 -9.74 44.21
C SER A 213 13.14 -9.88 44.19
N ASP A 214 12.49 -9.73 45.34
CA ASP A 214 11.02 -9.71 45.47
C ASP A 214 10.41 -8.42 44.94
N PHE A 215 11.23 -7.36 44.78
CA PHE A 215 10.78 -6.03 44.36
C PHE A 215 10.79 -5.85 42.84
N ILE A 216 11.71 -6.50 42.10
CA ILE A 216 11.87 -6.36 40.67
C ILE A 216 11.61 -7.70 39.98
N SER A 217 10.43 -7.87 39.44
CA SER A 217 10.06 -9.09 38.69
C SER A 217 10.64 -9.13 37.27
N ASN A 218 10.78 -7.98 36.60
CA ASN A 218 11.33 -7.90 35.25
C ASN A 218 11.97 -6.54 35.00
N LEU A 219 13.27 -6.54 34.69
CA LEU A 219 14.02 -5.36 34.27
C LEU A 219 14.81 -5.68 33.00
N LYS A 220 14.52 -4.95 31.92
CA LYS A 220 15.17 -5.11 30.62
C LYS A 220 15.55 -3.76 30.03
N ILE A 221 16.83 -3.60 29.71
CA ILE A 221 17.36 -2.42 29.02
C ILE A 221 17.52 -2.77 27.54
N ARG A 222 17.13 -1.85 26.65
CA ARG A 222 17.26 -2.01 25.20
C ARG A 222 17.80 -0.74 24.58
N ALA A 223 18.71 -0.91 23.62
CA ALA A 223 19.17 0.14 22.74
C ALA A 223 19.19 -0.39 21.31
N GLY A 224 18.81 0.44 20.37
CA GLY A 224 18.80 0.05 18.96
C GLY A 224 18.95 1.25 18.04
N TRP A 225 19.51 0.97 16.88
CA TRP A 225 19.68 1.90 15.79
C TRP A 225 19.30 1.20 14.47
N GLY A 226 18.73 1.95 13.55
CA GLY A 226 18.41 1.43 12.24
C GLY A 226 18.14 2.52 11.23
N GLN A 227 18.42 2.21 9.98
CA GLN A 227 18.10 3.03 8.84
C GLN A 227 16.89 2.44 8.11
N ILE A 228 15.93 3.29 7.76
CA ILE A 228 14.73 2.91 7.01
C ILE A 228 14.62 3.78 5.76
N GLY A 229 14.12 3.21 4.67
CA GLY A 229 13.86 3.91 3.43
C GLY A 229 12.38 4.12 3.17
N ASN A 230 12.07 5.16 2.40
CA ASN A 230 10.73 5.41 1.89
C ASN A 230 10.78 5.41 0.34
N HIS A 231 9.92 4.63 -0.30
CA HIS A 231 9.74 4.57 -1.75
C HIS A 231 8.38 5.13 -2.20
N GLY A 232 7.77 6.01 -1.39
CA GLY A 232 6.46 6.63 -1.60
C GLY A 232 6.40 7.67 -2.73
N ILE A 233 7.35 7.68 -3.67
CA ILE A 233 7.30 8.56 -4.85
C ILE A 233 6.24 8.08 -5.86
N ARG A 234 5.71 9.02 -6.64
CA ARG A 234 4.79 8.69 -7.74
C ARG A 234 5.54 7.86 -8.80
N PRO A 235 4.87 6.93 -9.48
CA PRO A 235 5.41 6.27 -10.66
C PRO A 235 5.88 7.32 -11.66
N TYR A 236 7.00 7.03 -12.33
CA TYR A 236 7.62 7.93 -13.33
C TYR A 236 8.04 9.31 -12.78
N GLY A 237 7.95 9.58 -11.47
CA GLY A 237 8.34 10.84 -10.84
C GLY A 237 9.83 11.16 -10.91
N THR A 238 10.67 10.23 -11.42
CA THR A 238 12.10 10.42 -11.69
C THR A 238 12.39 10.78 -13.16
N ILE A 239 11.36 10.84 -14.00
CA ILE A 239 11.47 11.25 -15.40
C ILE A 239 11.17 12.75 -15.46
N SER A 240 12.04 13.51 -16.12
CA SER A 240 11.80 14.94 -16.36
C SER A 240 10.58 15.09 -17.27
N ASN A 241 9.49 15.65 -16.75
CA ASN A 241 8.32 15.99 -17.53
C ASN A 241 8.41 17.44 -17.97
N TYR A 242 8.41 17.67 -19.25
CA TYR A 242 8.21 19.01 -19.81
C TYR A 242 6.71 19.24 -19.96
N GLY A 243 6.15 20.16 -19.16
CA GLY A 243 4.80 20.64 -19.36
C GLY A 243 4.77 21.64 -20.52
N ILE A 244 3.87 21.45 -21.47
CA ILE A 244 3.58 22.49 -22.46
C ILE A 244 2.77 23.56 -21.72
N SER A 245 3.37 24.72 -21.48
CA SER A 245 2.62 25.89 -21.00
C SER A 245 1.79 26.42 -22.17
N SER A 246 0.46 26.40 -22.02
CA SER A 246 -0.45 26.97 -23.01
C SER A 246 -0.40 28.50 -23.09
N SER A 247 0.54 29.16 -22.38
CA SER A 247 0.65 30.62 -22.27
C SER A 247 1.85 31.20 -23.00
N VAL A 248 2.44 30.51 -24.01
CA VAL A 248 3.42 31.15 -24.89
C VAL A 248 2.65 31.95 -25.95
N GLN A 249 2.31 33.18 -25.64
CA GLN A 249 1.96 34.19 -26.66
C GLN A 249 3.25 34.58 -27.41
N TYR A 250 3.29 34.24 -28.66
CA TYR A 250 4.25 34.86 -29.58
C TYR A 250 3.69 36.24 -29.93
N GLY A 251 4.38 37.30 -29.49
CA GLY A 251 4.16 38.68 -29.93
C GLY A 251 4.66 38.92 -31.34
#